data_6bddebb16ea59266714ba6b574a91d50
#
_entry.id   6bddebb16ea59266714ba6b574a91d50
#
_cell.length_a   1.000
_cell.length_b   1.000
_cell.length_c   1.000
_cell.angle_alpha   90.00
_cell.angle_beta   90.00
_cell.angle_gamma   90.00
#
_symmetry.space_group_name_H-M   'P 1'
#
loop_
_entity.id
_entity.type
_entity.pdbx_description
1 polymer ?
#
loop_
_entity_poly.entity_id
_entity_poly.type
_entity_poly.pdbx_seq_one_letter_code
_entity_poly.pdbx_strand_id
1 'polypeptide(L)'
;MYARCGRPSIAPEKLLRAQLLQMLYSVRSERLLMEEIDYSMLYRWFVGLYLDEEVWDATSFTKNRDRLLEADVAKKFLKCVVERARNAGLTSEEHFTVDGTLLEAWASLKSFQPKNQKAKTPPDDSGNPTVDFHGKRRSNDTHISSSDPDAKLARKGPGKEAKLSYSGNLLVENRNGLIVNAELLEANGRAERDAALLMLEQVPGTKRVTAGVLTRDTIRLNSLRSVVISELHRTWPETKARRGGSAIDARTVHHPGYLLSQRRRKRIEECFGWLKDTAMLRKLKHRELFRVG
;
A
#
# COMPACT_ATOMS: atom_id res chain seq x y z
N MET A 1 -13.26 -18.60 13.24
CA MET A 1 -11.86 -18.19 13.34
C MET A 1 -11.10 -18.93 14.45
N TYR A 2 -11.69 -19.14 15.61
CA TYR A 2 -11.07 -19.84 16.74
C TYR A 2 -11.76 -21.16 17.03
N ALA A 3 -10.99 -22.20 17.40
CA ALA A 3 -11.53 -23.48 17.83
C ALA A 3 -12.24 -23.32 19.17
N ARG A 4 -13.30 -24.13 19.38
CA ARG A 4 -14.05 -24.14 20.66
C ARG A 4 -13.34 -24.89 21.78
N CYS A 5 -12.34 -25.70 21.44
CA CYS A 5 -11.57 -26.54 22.37
C CYS A 5 -10.09 -26.24 22.21
N GLY A 6 -9.33 -26.29 23.32
CA GLY A 6 -7.87 -26.09 23.35
C GLY A 6 -7.46 -24.90 24.22
N ARG A 7 -6.16 -24.57 24.20
CA ARG A 7 -5.60 -23.41 24.94
C ARG A 7 -6.29 -22.13 24.44
N PRO A 8 -6.72 -21.22 25.33
CA PRO A 8 -7.29 -19.93 24.92
C PRO A 8 -6.33 -19.18 23.97
N SER A 9 -6.88 -18.73 22.83
CA SER A 9 -6.10 -17.92 21.89
C SER A 9 -6.12 -16.46 22.31
N ILE A 10 -5.15 -15.70 21.82
CA ILE A 10 -5.11 -14.25 22.03
C ILE A 10 -6.37 -13.63 21.38
N ALA A 11 -7.07 -12.77 22.12
CA ALA A 11 -8.24 -12.08 21.59
C ALA A 11 -7.86 -11.20 20.37
N PRO A 12 -8.64 -11.21 19.28
CA PRO A 12 -8.35 -10.44 18.07
C PRO A 12 -8.15 -8.95 18.34
N GLU A 13 -8.91 -8.40 19.27
CA GLU A 13 -8.83 -6.98 19.66
C GLU A 13 -7.47 -6.65 20.29
N LYS A 14 -6.97 -7.51 21.17
CA LYS A 14 -5.64 -7.34 21.78
C LYS A 14 -4.54 -7.41 20.73
N LEU A 15 -4.63 -8.36 19.80
CA LEU A 15 -3.69 -8.49 18.66
C LEU A 15 -3.67 -7.24 17.78
N LEU A 16 -4.85 -6.74 17.40
CA LEU A 16 -4.96 -5.55 16.55
C LEU A 16 -4.38 -4.32 17.25
N ARG A 17 -4.68 -4.13 18.54
CA ARG A 17 -4.11 -3.02 19.32
C ARG A 17 -2.58 -3.13 19.42
N ALA A 18 -2.04 -4.32 19.65
CA ALA A 18 -0.60 -4.54 19.67
C ALA A 18 0.07 -4.25 18.32
N GLN A 19 -0.58 -4.62 17.20
CA GLN A 19 -0.09 -4.25 15.85
C GLN A 19 -0.13 -2.74 15.60
N LEU A 20 -1.16 -2.04 16.07
CA LEU A 20 -1.21 -0.58 15.98
C LEU A 20 -0.06 0.06 16.75
N LEU A 21 0.25 -0.40 17.96
CA LEU A 21 1.43 0.06 18.71
C LEU A 21 2.71 -0.16 17.92
N GLN A 22 2.88 -1.34 17.32
CA GLN A 22 4.06 -1.65 16.52
C GLN A 22 4.28 -0.67 15.38
N MET A 23 3.20 -0.26 14.70
CA MET A 23 3.25 0.69 13.60
C MET A 23 3.45 2.13 14.08
N LEU A 24 2.69 2.57 15.08
CA LEU A 24 2.70 3.94 15.56
C LEU A 24 4.02 4.33 16.24
N TYR A 25 4.64 3.39 16.95
CA TYR A 25 5.89 3.60 17.67
C TYR A 25 7.12 3.01 16.96
N SER A 26 6.97 2.60 15.70
CA SER A 26 8.07 2.09 14.86
C SER A 26 8.83 0.92 15.51
N VAL A 27 8.14 0.04 16.24
CA VAL A 27 8.75 -1.11 16.91
C VAL A 27 9.23 -2.13 15.89
N ARG A 28 10.54 -2.39 15.85
CA ARG A 28 11.20 -3.10 14.76
C ARG A 28 10.85 -4.59 14.66
N SER A 29 10.63 -5.24 15.79
CA SER A 29 10.37 -6.68 15.84
C SER A 29 9.25 -7.02 16.81
N GLU A 30 8.65 -8.18 16.61
CA GLU A 30 7.61 -8.69 17.50
C GLU A 30 8.15 -9.05 18.90
N ARG A 31 9.40 -9.50 18.96
CA ARG A 31 10.07 -9.73 20.25
C ARG A 31 10.16 -8.42 21.04
N LEU A 32 10.68 -7.36 20.42
CA LEU A 32 10.76 -6.05 21.05
C LEU A 32 9.38 -5.52 21.43
N LEU A 33 8.36 -5.76 20.59
CA LEU A 33 6.98 -5.37 20.92
C LEU A 33 6.49 -6.07 22.18
N MET A 34 6.75 -7.36 22.34
CA MET A 34 6.37 -8.10 23.56
C MET A 34 7.10 -7.57 24.79
N GLU A 35 8.38 -7.29 24.67
CA GLU A 35 9.19 -6.67 25.73
C GLU A 35 8.63 -5.28 26.11
N GLU A 36 8.36 -4.43 25.14
CA GLU A 36 7.78 -3.09 25.37
C GLU A 36 6.39 -3.16 26.03
N ILE A 37 5.55 -4.12 25.62
CA ILE A 37 4.25 -4.33 26.27
C ILE A 37 4.44 -4.82 27.70
N ASP A 38 5.45 -5.63 27.97
CA ASP A 38 5.73 -6.14 29.32
C ASP A 38 6.17 -5.04 30.28
N TYR A 39 7.05 -4.16 29.84
CA TYR A 39 7.60 -3.10 30.68
C TYR A 39 6.73 -1.84 30.77
N SER A 40 5.89 -1.55 29.75
CA SER A 40 5.12 -0.31 29.67
C SER A 40 3.68 -0.48 30.14
N MET A 41 3.36 0.12 31.28
CA MET A 41 1.97 0.18 31.77
C MET A 41 1.01 0.82 30.77
N LEU A 42 1.45 1.84 30.00
CA LEU A 42 0.66 2.48 28.97
C LEU A 42 0.34 1.52 27.84
N TYR A 43 1.32 0.73 27.39
CA TYR A 43 1.13 -0.25 26.33
C TYR A 43 0.22 -1.40 26.78
N ARG A 44 0.39 -1.89 28.02
CA ARG A 44 -0.50 -2.90 28.62
C ARG A 44 -1.94 -2.41 28.65
N TRP A 45 -2.16 -1.21 29.15
CA TRP A 45 -3.46 -0.58 29.19
C TRP A 45 -4.08 -0.44 27.80
N PHE A 46 -3.32 0.06 26.83
CA PHE A 46 -3.82 0.24 25.46
C PHE A 46 -4.18 -1.10 24.80
N VAL A 47 -3.38 -2.14 25.00
CA VAL A 47 -3.64 -3.48 24.50
C VAL A 47 -4.81 -4.15 25.22
N GLY A 48 -5.06 -3.77 26.46
CA GLY A 48 -6.11 -4.34 27.32
C GLY A 48 -5.60 -5.52 28.13
N LEU A 49 -4.33 -5.48 28.56
CA LEU A 49 -3.74 -6.44 29.49
C LEU A 49 -3.77 -5.89 30.91
N TYR A 50 -4.13 -6.74 31.88
CA TYR A 50 -4.00 -6.42 33.29
C TYR A 50 -2.53 -6.47 33.74
N LEU A 51 -2.21 -5.88 34.88
CA LEU A 51 -0.83 -5.80 35.37
C LEU A 51 -0.24 -7.18 35.71
N ASP A 52 -1.06 -8.10 36.13
CA ASP A 52 -0.75 -9.49 36.48
C ASP A 52 -0.90 -10.47 35.30
N GLU A 53 -1.43 -10.01 34.16
CA GLU A 53 -1.61 -10.86 32.97
C GLU A 53 -0.27 -11.05 32.25
N GLU A 54 0.11 -12.28 31.97
CA GLU A 54 1.33 -12.63 31.26
C GLU A 54 1.26 -12.15 29.79
N VAL A 55 2.33 -11.52 29.29
CA VAL A 55 2.46 -11.14 27.89
C VAL A 55 2.78 -12.36 27.04
N TRP A 56 2.26 -12.42 25.84
CA TRP A 56 2.45 -13.55 24.93
C TRP A 56 3.90 -13.63 24.43
N ASP A 57 4.34 -14.81 24.07
CA ASP A 57 5.57 -14.97 23.33
C ASP A 57 5.40 -14.49 21.86
N ALA A 58 6.51 -14.05 21.24
CA ALA A 58 6.51 -13.52 19.88
C ALA A 58 6.02 -14.54 18.84
N THR A 59 6.25 -15.85 19.05
CA THR A 59 5.81 -16.90 18.13
C THR A 59 4.30 -17.07 18.18
N SER A 60 3.72 -17.06 19.38
CA SER A 60 2.25 -17.11 19.55
C SER A 60 1.58 -15.87 18.94
N PHE A 61 2.18 -14.70 19.13
CA PHE A 61 1.71 -13.46 18.52
C PHE A 61 1.71 -13.56 16.99
N THR A 62 2.83 -13.96 16.37
CA THR A 62 2.97 -14.13 14.93
C THR A 62 1.89 -15.06 14.35
N LYS A 63 1.74 -16.26 14.93
CA LYS A 63 0.74 -17.23 14.45
C LYS A 63 -0.69 -16.71 14.51
N ASN A 64 -1.04 -15.99 15.57
CA ASN A 64 -2.38 -15.42 15.72
C ASN A 64 -2.58 -14.20 14.80
N ARG A 65 -1.56 -13.37 14.58
CA ARG A 65 -1.59 -12.28 13.61
C ARG A 65 -1.84 -12.79 12.19
N ASP A 66 -1.16 -13.85 11.77
CA ASP A 66 -1.34 -14.42 10.43
C ASP A 66 -2.80 -14.85 10.18
N ARG A 67 -3.49 -15.35 11.20
CA ARG A 67 -4.95 -15.63 11.13
C ARG A 67 -5.79 -14.36 10.91
N LEU A 68 -5.39 -13.22 11.48
CA LEU A 68 -6.08 -11.96 11.23
C LEU A 68 -5.89 -11.48 9.78
N LEU A 69 -4.69 -11.66 9.23
CA LEU A 69 -4.40 -11.33 7.83
C LEU A 69 -5.26 -12.18 6.87
N GLU A 70 -5.36 -13.48 7.12
CA GLU A 70 -6.19 -14.39 6.31
C GLU A 70 -7.70 -14.04 6.34
N ALA A 71 -8.17 -13.31 7.34
CA ALA A 71 -9.57 -12.96 7.52
C ALA A 71 -9.95 -11.55 7.08
N ASP A 72 -9.09 -10.86 6.32
CA ASP A 72 -9.31 -9.47 5.86
C ASP A 72 -9.64 -8.47 6.98
N VAL A 73 -9.12 -8.70 8.18
CA VAL A 73 -9.46 -7.86 9.34
C VAL A 73 -8.95 -6.43 9.13
N ALA A 74 -7.78 -6.25 8.51
CA ALA A 74 -7.21 -4.94 8.25
C ALA A 74 -8.11 -4.11 7.31
N LYS A 75 -8.62 -4.69 6.22
CA LYS A 75 -9.54 -4.01 5.29
C LYS A 75 -10.86 -3.65 5.98
N LYS A 76 -11.42 -4.57 6.77
CA LYS A 76 -12.63 -4.30 7.55
C LYS A 76 -12.41 -3.19 8.58
N PHE A 77 -11.26 -3.17 9.24
CA PHE A 77 -10.90 -2.13 10.19
C PHE A 77 -10.80 -0.76 9.52
N LEU A 78 -10.07 -0.65 8.41
CA LEU A 78 -10.00 0.60 7.63
C LEU A 78 -11.39 1.08 7.22
N LYS A 79 -12.22 0.20 6.71
CA LYS A 79 -13.61 0.52 6.32
C LYS A 79 -14.41 1.08 7.50
N CYS A 80 -14.35 0.45 8.67
CA CYS A 80 -15.04 0.95 9.87
C CYS A 80 -14.53 2.33 10.30
N VAL A 81 -13.21 2.57 10.23
CA VAL A 81 -12.62 3.88 10.57
C VAL A 81 -13.11 4.94 9.60
N VAL A 82 -13.10 4.66 8.30
CA VAL A 82 -13.56 5.57 7.24
C VAL A 82 -15.05 5.87 7.40
N GLU A 83 -15.88 4.87 7.69
CA GLU A 83 -17.32 5.06 7.95
C GLU A 83 -17.57 5.95 9.17
N ARG A 84 -16.81 5.76 10.25
CA ARG A 84 -16.88 6.64 11.43
C ARG A 84 -16.48 8.07 11.12
N ALA A 85 -15.39 8.25 10.36
CA ALA A 85 -14.95 9.57 9.93
C ALA A 85 -16.00 10.27 9.06
N ARG A 86 -16.66 9.52 8.17
CA ARG A 86 -17.77 10.02 7.34
C ARG A 86 -18.95 10.46 8.20
N ASN A 87 -19.39 9.61 9.12
CA ASN A 87 -20.51 9.90 10.00
C ASN A 87 -20.24 11.12 10.93
N ALA A 88 -18.96 11.35 11.25
CA ALA A 88 -18.53 12.53 12.01
C ALA A 88 -18.33 13.80 11.12
N GLY A 89 -18.63 13.74 9.81
CA GLY A 89 -18.45 14.86 8.89
C GLY A 89 -16.99 15.22 8.58
N LEU A 90 -16.05 14.31 8.85
CA LEU A 90 -14.62 14.51 8.65
C LEU A 90 -14.13 14.16 7.23
N THR A 91 -15.02 13.69 6.37
CA THR A 91 -14.70 13.41 4.96
C THR A 91 -15.60 14.23 4.03
N SER A 92 -15.04 14.66 2.90
CA SER A 92 -15.83 15.22 1.81
C SER A 92 -15.95 14.20 0.67
N GLU A 93 -17.02 14.32 -0.11
CA GLU A 93 -17.28 13.44 -1.25
C GLU A 93 -16.90 14.08 -2.60
N GLU A 94 -16.21 15.23 -2.57
CA GLU A 94 -16.02 16.05 -3.77
C GLU A 94 -14.68 15.82 -4.47
N HIS A 95 -13.59 15.77 -3.70
CA HIS A 95 -12.23 15.76 -4.24
C HIS A 95 -11.37 14.67 -3.62
N PHE A 96 -10.85 13.79 -4.47
CA PHE A 96 -9.94 12.72 -4.09
C PHE A 96 -8.63 12.81 -4.87
N THR A 97 -7.56 12.26 -4.30
CA THR A 97 -6.29 12.04 -4.97
C THR A 97 -5.90 10.57 -4.86
N VAL A 98 -5.53 9.98 -5.99
CA VAL A 98 -4.89 8.66 -6.04
C VAL A 98 -3.42 8.85 -6.33
N ASP A 99 -2.58 8.13 -5.61
CA ASP A 99 -1.16 8.03 -5.90
C ASP A 99 -0.63 6.66 -5.51
N GLY A 100 0.43 6.24 -6.18
CA GLY A 100 1.08 4.96 -5.97
C GLY A 100 2.52 5.12 -5.50
N THR A 101 2.98 4.17 -4.71
CA THR A 101 4.37 4.10 -4.31
C THR A 101 4.89 2.67 -4.41
N LEU A 102 6.17 2.50 -4.74
CA LEU A 102 6.82 1.20 -4.71
C LEU A 102 7.18 0.83 -3.27
N LEU A 103 6.73 -0.36 -2.87
CA LEU A 103 7.06 -1.02 -1.61
C LEU A 103 7.99 -2.20 -1.92
N GLU A 104 9.18 -2.20 -1.33
CA GLU A 104 10.16 -3.26 -1.57
C GLU A 104 9.66 -4.60 -1.00
N ALA A 105 9.67 -5.64 -1.81
CA ALA A 105 9.26 -6.97 -1.39
C ALA A 105 10.26 -7.61 -0.42
N TRP A 106 9.79 -8.55 0.40
CA TRP A 106 10.65 -9.39 1.24
C TRP A 106 11.30 -10.52 0.41
N ALA A 107 11.97 -10.14 -0.68
CA ALA A 107 12.63 -11.03 -1.60
C ALA A 107 13.97 -10.45 -2.06
N SER A 108 14.98 -11.29 -2.15
CA SER A 108 16.29 -10.91 -2.68
C SER A 108 16.27 -10.92 -4.21
N LEU A 109 17.03 -10.04 -4.86
CA LEU A 109 17.28 -10.10 -6.31
C LEU A 109 17.95 -11.41 -6.75
N LYS A 110 18.64 -12.13 -5.83
CA LYS A 110 19.17 -13.47 -6.09
C LYS A 110 18.07 -14.50 -6.36
N SER A 111 16.87 -14.31 -5.81
CA SER A 111 15.70 -15.16 -6.07
C SER A 111 15.04 -14.92 -7.43
N PHE A 112 15.41 -13.85 -8.13
CA PHE A 112 14.85 -13.49 -9.43
C PHE A 112 15.50 -14.32 -10.55
N GLN A 113 14.89 -15.45 -10.87
CA GLN A 113 15.43 -16.48 -11.75
C GLN A 113 14.59 -16.64 -13.01
N PRO A 114 15.18 -17.20 -14.12
CA PRO A 114 14.43 -17.50 -15.34
C PRO A 114 13.24 -18.44 -15.07
N LYS A 115 12.08 -18.15 -15.64
CA LYS A 115 10.84 -18.93 -15.47
C LYS A 115 11.00 -20.41 -15.85
N ASN A 116 11.93 -20.73 -16.74
CA ASN A 116 12.13 -22.09 -17.28
C ASN A 116 13.24 -22.90 -16.57
N GLN A 117 13.84 -22.39 -15.49
CA GLN A 117 14.84 -23.13 -14.73
C GLN A 117 14.23 -23.66 -13.43
N LYS A 118 14.29 -24.99 -13.23
CA LYS A 118 14.10 -25.60 -11.91
C LYS A 118 15.11 -24.97 -10.94
N ALA A 119 14.65 -24.59 -9.77
CA ALA A 119 15.44 -23.90 -8.75
C ALA A 119 16.80 -24.59 -8.53
N LYS A 120 17.85 -24.04 -9.10
CA LYS A 120 19.22 -24.31 -8.70
C LYS A 120 19.59 -23.32 -7.63
N THR A 121 20.15 -23.78 -6.54
CA THR A 121 20.76 -22.94 -5.50
C THR A 121 21.65 -21.91 -6.19
N PRO A 122 21.48 -20.61 -5.92
CA PRO A 122 22.30 -19.59 -6.57
C PRO A 122 23.76 -19.84 -6.20
N PRO A 123 24.72 -19.74 -7.13
CA PRO A 123 26.12 -19.73 -6.78
C PRO A 123 26.39 -18.58 -5.81
N ASP A 124 27.26 -18.82 -4.87
CA ASP A 124 27.68 -17.87 -3.83
C ASP A 124 28.50 -16.74 -4.46
N ASP A 125 27.83 -15.79 -5.07
CA ASP A 125 28.46 -14.65 -5.78
C ASP A 125 28.11 -13.35 -5.05
N SER A 126 29.12 -12.71 -4.51
CA SER A 126 29.08 -11.40 -3.83
C SER A 126 28.87 -10.22 -4.80
N GLY A 127 28.48 -10.47 -6.04
CA GLY A 127 28.33 -9.47 -7.09
C GLY A 127 27.21 -8.45 -6.87
N ASN A 128 27.43 -7.25 -7.39
CA ASN A 128 26.54 -6.11 -7.30
C ASN A 128 25.15 -6.39 -7.93
N PRO A 129 24.03 -6.16 -7.24
CA PRO A 129 22.69 -6.49 -7.74
C PRO A 129 22.25 -5.48 -8.81
N THR A 130 22.76 -5.61 -10.01
CA THR A 130 22.34 -4.79 -11.16
C THR A 130 21.30 -5.51 -12.01
N VAL A 131 20.49 -4.76 -12.75
CA VAL A 131 19.50 -5.28 -13.69
C VAL A 131 20.15 -6.01 -14.85
N ASP A 132 21.43 -5.78 -15.10
CA ASP A 132 22.23 -6.37 -16.17
C ASP A 132 23.43 -7.12 -15.55
N PHE A 133 23.18 -8.35 -15.13
CA PHE A 133 24.21 -9.20 -14.54
C PHE A 133 24.80 -10.11 -15.63
N HIS A 134 26.10 -10.04 -15.87
CA HIS A 134 26.81 -10.76 -16.93
C HIS A 134 26.23 -10.57 -18.35
N GLY A 135 25.80 -9.37 -18.71
CA GLY A 135 25.25 -9.06 -20.03
C GLY A 135 23.87 -9.67 -20.30
N LYS A 136 23.19 -10.24 -19.30
CA LYS A 136 21.84 -10.79 -19.42
C LYS A 136 20.80 -9.83 -18.85
N ARG A 137 20.05 -9.21 -19.73
CA ARG A 137 18.93 -8.34 -19.34
C ARG A 137 17.83 -9.16 -18.67
N ARG A 138 17.58 -8.88 -17.39
CA ARG A 138 16.49 -9.51 -16.64
C ARG A 138 15.22 -8.67 -16.77
N SER A 139 14.09 -9.31 -17.07
CA SER A 139 12.79 -8.64 -17.17
C SER A 139 11.70 -9.50 -16.50
N ASN A 140 10.57 -8.90 -16.14
CA ASN A 140 9.43 -9.60 -15.60
C ASN A 140 8.81 -10.63 -16.57
N ASP A 141 9.07 -10.49 -17.88
CA ASP A 141 8.59 -11.42 -18.89
C ASP A 141 9.38 -12.75 -18.85
N THR A 142 10.69 -12.65 -18.59
CA THR A 142 11.61 -13.79 -18.64
C THR A 142 11.96 -14.37 -17.28
N HIS A 143 11.81 -13.60 -16.20
CA HIS A 143 12.21 -13.98 -14.85
C HIS A 143 11.06 -13.82 -13.86
N ILE A 144 11.15 -14.58 -12.77
CA ILE A 144 10.21 -14.54 -11.64
C ILE A 144 11.01 -14.77 -10.35
N SER A 145 10.56 -14.18 -9.24
CA SER A 145 11.15 -14.46 -7.93
C SER A 145 10.70 -15.83 -7.44
N SER A 146 11.66 -16.69 -7.07
CA SER A 146 11.36 -18.00 -6.49
C SER A 146 10.86 -17.91 -5.03
N SER A 147 11.15 -16.83 -4.33
CA SER A 147 10.73 -16.61 -2.94
C SER A 147 9.46 -15.80 -2.80
N ASP A 148 9.09 -14.99 -3.80
CA ASP A 148 7.89 -14.16 -3.83
C ASP A 148 7.46 -13.93 -5.29
N PRO A 149 6.66 -14.84 -5.87
CA PRO A 149 6.32 -14.82 -7.30
C PRO A 149 5.51 -13.58 -7.74
N ASP A 150 4.75 -12.99 -6.82
CA ASP A 150 3.92 -11.82 -7.10
C ASP A 150 4.73 -10.51 -7.15
N ALA A 151 5.92 -10.51 -6.52
CA ALA A 151 6.81 -9.36 -6.55
C ALA A 151 7.41 -9.16 -7.96
N LYS A 152 7.29 -7.96 -8.50
CA LYS A 152 7.82 -7.61 -9.83
C LYS A 152 9.03 -6.72 -9.73
N LEU A 153 9.95 -6.89 -10.67
CA LEU A 153 11.10 -6.01 -10.80
C LEU A 153 10.63 -4.63 -11.27
N ALA A 154 10.76 -3.62 -10.44
CA ALA A 154 10.33 -2.27 -10.71
C ALA A 154 11.40 -1.25 -10.30
N ARG A 155 11.39 -0.08 -10.95
CA ARG A 155 12.26 1.07 -10.61
C ARG A 155 11.44 2.33 -10.45
N LYS A 156 11.83 3.19 -9.53
CA LYS A 156 11.13 4.45 -9.26
C LYS A 156 11.26 5.49 -10.39
N GLY A 157 12.24 5.31 -11.28
CA GLY A 157 12.48 6.22 -12.41
C GLY A 157 13.75 5.85 -13.19
N PRO A 158 14.01 6.53 -14.32
CA PRO A 158 15.22 6.32 -15.10
C PRO A 158 16.48 6.50 -14.23
N GLY A 159 17.47 5.62 -14.39
CA GLY A 159 18.72 5.67 -13.63
C GLY A 159 18.63 5.24 -12.16
N LYS A 160 17.44 4.86 -11.65
CA LYS A 160 17.31 4.30 -10.31
C LYS A 160 17.44 2.79 -10.33
N GLU A 161 17.94 2.23 -9.22
CA GLU A 161 18.05 0.79 -9.00
C GLU A 161 16.67 0.12 -9.16
N ALA A 162 16.64 -1.05 -9.82
CA ALA A 162 15.44 -1.87 -9.93
C ALA A 162 15.40 -2.84 -8.75
N LYS A 163 14.24 -2.93 -8.08
CA LYS A 163 14.00 -3.80 -6.93
C LYS A 163 12.73 -4.61 -7.14
N LEU A 164 12.71 -5.80 -6.55
CA LEU A 164 11.47 -6.57 -6.44
C LEU A 164 10.52 -5.80 -5.54
N SER A 165 9.35 -5.45 -6.07
CA SER A 165 8.45 -4.51 -5.41
C SER A 165 7.00 -4.80 -5.74
N TYR A 166 6.12 -4.27 -4.90
CA TYR A 166 4.70 -4.11 -5.13
C TYR A 166 4.37 -2.63 -5.33
N SER A 167 3.22 -2.36 -5.92
CA SER A 167 2.65 -1.01 -6.01
C SER A 167 1.61 -0.84 -4.91
N GLY A 168 1.94 -0.08 -3.88
CA GLY A 168 0.98 0.34 -2.85
C GLY A 168 0.32 1.64 -3.30
N ASN A 169 -1.01 1.64 -3.38
CA ASN A 169 -1.79 2.76 -3.89
C ASN A 169 -2.76 3.25 -2.82
N LEU A 170 -2.89 4.55 -2.67
CA LEU A 170 -3.77 5.18 -1.70
C LEU A 170 -4.78 6.07 -2.41
N LEU A 171 -6.01 6.07 -1.91
CA LEU A 171 -7.03 7.04 -2.21
C LEU A 171 -7.20 7.95 -1.00
N VAL A 172 -6.92 9.24 -1.18
CA VAL A 172 -6.96 10.25 -0.12
C VAL A 172 -8.03 11.28 -0.42
N GLU A 173 -8.85 11.58 0.57
CA GLU A 173 -9.79 12.68 0.53
C GLU A 173 -9.04 14.01 0.74
N ASN A 174 -9.23 14.99 -0.16
CA ASN A 174 -8.36 16.16 -0.24
C ASN A 174 -8.67 17.26 0.80
N ARG A 175 -9.88 17.33 1.35
CA ARG A 175 -10.24 18.39 2.31
C ARG A 175 -9.48 18.23 3.62
N ASN A 176 -9.52 17.04 4.19
CA ASN A 176 -8.93 16.73 5.49
C ASN A 176 -7.65 15.89 5.38
N GLY A 177 -7.36 15.30 4.22
CA GLY A 177 -6.18 14.47 4.00
C GLY A 177 -6.31 13.05 4.54
N LEU A 178 -7.54 12.55 4.69
CA LEU A 178 -7.79 11.20 5.22
C LEU A 178 -7.66 10.16 4.12
N ILE A 179 -6.97 9.05 4.44
CA ILE A 179 -6.93 7.88 3.58
C ILE A 179 -8.30 7.20 3.66
N VAL A 180 -8.98 7.08 2.52
CA VAL A 180 -10.31 6.47 2.43
C VAL A 180 -10.31 5.08 1.82
N ASN A 181 -9.26 4.75 1.06
CA ASN A 181 -9.05 3.41 0.51
C ASN A 181 -7.56 3.16 0.26
N ALA A 182 -7.15 1.90 0.27
CA ALA A 182 -5.80 1.47 -0.02
C ALA A 182 -5.84 0.15 -0.80
N GLU A 183 -5.06 0.05 -1.88
CA GLU A 183 -4.94 -1.17 -2.67
C GLU A 183 -3.48 -1.48 -2.97
N LEU A 184 -3.14 -2.77 -2.83
CA LEU A 184 -1.84 -3.30 -3.19
C LEU A 184 -1.96 -4.11 -4.48
N LEU A 185 -1.12 -3.77 -5.46
CA LEU A 185 -1.08 -4.46 -6.75
C LEU A 185 0.35 -4.86 -7.10
N GLU A 186 0.49 -5.78 -8.06
CA GLU A 186 1.79 -6.06 -8.68
C GLU A 186 2.37 -4.79 -9.30
N ALA A 187 3.66 -4.54 -9.11
CA ALA A 187 4.35 -3.36 -9.66
C ALA A 187 4.55 -3.51 -11.18
N ASN A 188 3.48 -3.33 -11.94
CA ASN A 188 3.50 -3.19 -13.39
C ASN A 188 3.33 -1.70 -13.76
N GLY A 189 3.65 -1.31 -14.98
CA GLY A 189 3.54 0.09 -15.42
C GLY A 189 2.10 0.64 -15.48
N ARG A 190 1.08 -0.13 -15.07
CA ARG A 190 -0.35 0.23 -15.08
C ARG A 190 -0.99 0.19 -13.70
N ALA A 191 -0.29 -0.35 -12.70
CA ALA A 191 -0.83 -0.64 -11.37
C ALA A 191 -1.56 0.56 -10.74
N GLU A 192 -1.01 1.76 -10.86
CA GLU A 192 -1.61 2.97 -10.28
C GLU A 192 -2.95 3.34 -10.94
N ARG A 193 -3.10 3.10 -12.25
CA ARG A 193 -4.35 3.36 -12.97
C ARG A 193 -5.41 2.33 -12.61
N ASP A 194 -5.00 1.07 -12.57
CA ASP A 194 -5.89 -0.04 -12.24
C ASP A 194 -6.37 0.10 -10.79
N ALA A 195 -5.48 0.46 -9.86
CA ALA A 195 -5.82 0.79 -8.49
C ALA A 195 -6.78 1.99 -8.39
N ALA A 196 -6.55 3.04 -9.16
CA ALA A 196 -7.42 4.21 -9.16
C ALA A 196 -8.86 3.85 -9.55
N LEU A 197 -9.04 3.02 -10.58
CA LEU A 197 -10.36 2.55 -11.00
C LEU A 197 -11.02 1.71 -9.89
N LEU A 198 -10.31 0.71 -9.37
CA LEU A 198 -10.82 -0.17 -8.33
C LEU A 198 -11.22 0.59 -7.06
N MET A 199 -10.37 1.52 -6.61
CA MET A 199 -10.65 2.29 -5.39
C MET A 199 -11.79 3.28 -5.56
N LEU A 200 -11.92 3.91 -6.73
CA LEU A 200 -12.99 4.87 -7.00
C LEU A 200 -14.35 4.20 -7.15
N GLU A 201 -14.42 2.99 -7.69
CA GLU A 201 -15.65 2.20 -7.76
C GLU A 201 -16.19 1.83 -6.35
N GLN A 202 -15.31 1.76 -5.37
CA GLN A 202 -15.68 1.43 -3.98
C GLN A 202 -16.09 2.66 -3.15
N VAL A 203 -15.95 3.88 -3.67
CA VAL A 203 -16.38 5.09 -2.96
C VAL A 203 -17.91 5.15 -2.97
N PRO A 204 -18.59 5.06 -1.82
CA PRO A 204 -20.04 5.20 -1.78
C PRO A 204 -20.43 6.65 -2.09
N GLY A 205 -21.36 6.82 -2.98
CA GLY A 205 -21.88 8.13 -3.36
C GLY A 205 -22.33 8.12 -4.82
N THR A 206 -23.48 8.66 -5.11
CA THR A 206 -24.06 8.74 -6.47
C THR A 206 -23.72 10.05 -7.16
N LYS A 207 -22.96 10.94 -6.49
CA LYS A 207 -22.66 12.27 -7.01
C LYS A 207 -21.24 12.33 -7.55
N ARG A 208 -21.06 13.19 -8.51
CA ARG A 208 -19.87 13.61 -9.22
C ARG A 208 -18.61 13.61 -8.33
N VAL A 209 -17.76 12.59 -8.44
CA VAL A 209 -16.49 12.52 -7.72
C VAL A 209 -15.40 13.13 -8.58
N THR A 210 -14.63 14.06 -8.04
CA THR A 210 -13.46 14.61 -8.70
C THR A 210 -12.21 13.91 -8.18
N ALA A 211 -11.54 13.15 -9.03
CA ALA A 211 -10.31 12.46 -8.65
C ALA A 211 -9.10 12.95 -9.47
N GLY A 212 -8.00 13.20 -8.78
CA GLY A 212 -6.70 13.48 -9.38
C GLY A 212 -5.77 12.29 -9.22
N VAL A 213 -5.11 11.86 -10.29
CA VAL A 213 -4.08 10.81 -10.24
C VAL A 213 -2.70 11.43 -10.49
N LEU A 214 -1.72 11.01 -9.71
CA LEU A 214 -0.39 11.66 -9.66
C LEU A 214 0.61 11.18 -10.70
N THR A 215 0.24 10.36 -11.68
CA THR A 215 1.20 9.84 -12.66
C THR A 215 1.73 10.91 -13.60
N ARG A 216 3.05 10.92 -13.79
CA ARG A 216 3.72 11.65 -14.88
C ARG A 216 3.48 11.02 -16.26
N ASP A 217 2.98 9.80 -16.31
CA ASP A 217 2.79 9.08 -17.57
C ASP A 217 1.41 9.30 -18.15
N THR A 218 1.41 9.61 -19.42
CA THR A 218 0.27 9.95 -20.25
C THR A 218 -0.83 8.90 -20.13
N ILE A 219 -1.99 9.31 -19.65
CA ILE A 219 -3.20 8.51 -19.69
C ILE A 219 -3.59 8.36 -21.15
N ARG A 220 -3.59 7.14 -21.64
CA ARG A 220 -4.14 6.85 -22.97
C ARG A 220 -5.66 7.07 -22.94
N LEU A 221 -6.19 7.63 -24.02
CA LEU A 221 -7.63 7.94 -24.21
C LEU A 221 -8.60 6.81 -23.80
N ASN A 222 -8.17 5.54 -23.87
CA ASN A 222 -8.99 4.38 -23.52
C ASN A 222 -9.28 4.24 -22.01
N SER A 223 -8.34 4.65 -21.14
CA SER A 223 -8.61 4.66 -19.69
C SER A 223 -9.50 5.84 -19.28
N LEU A 224 -9.51 6.90 -20.09
CA LEU A 224 -10.42 8.02 -19.92
C LEU A 224 -11.88 7.65 -20.23
N ARG A 225 -12.15 6.75 -21.17
CA ARG A 225 -13.51 6.32 -21.49
C ARG A 225 -14.17 5.50 -20.38
N SER A 226 -13.43 4.59 -19.73
CA SER A 226 -13.98 3.79 -18.63
C SER A 226 -14.32 4.61 -17.38
N VAL A 227 -13.61 5.71 -17.15
CA VAL A 227 -13.88 6.62 -16.00
C VAL A 227 -14.96 7.68 -16.34
N VAL A 228 -15.21 8.01 -17.62
CA VAL A 228 -16.36 8.86 -18.07
C VAL A 228 -17.70 8.18 -17.81
N ILE A 229 -17.74 6.85 -17.81
CA ILE A 229 -18.96 6.07 -17.54
C ILE A 229 -19.49 6.31 -16.11
N SER A 230 -18.65 6.74 -15.17
CA SER A 230 -19.01 7.00 -13.77
C SER A 230 -19.18 8.48 -13.40
N GLU A 231 -19.41 9.38 -14.36
CA GLU A 231 -19.57 10.84 -14.13
C GLU A 231 -18.45 11.52 -13.31
N LEU A 232 -17.24 10.96 -13.31
CA LEU A 232 -16.09 11.47 -12.58
C LEU A 232 -15.51 12.72 -13.24
N HIS A 233 -15.54 13.85 -12.55
CA HIS A 233 -14.79 15.05 -12.94
C HIS A 233 -13.32 14.90 -12.56
N ARG A 234 -12.45 14.97 -13.55
CA ARG A 234 -11.02 14.72 -13.42
C ARG A 234 -10.23 16.00 -13.26
N THR A 235 -9.38 16.04 -12.27
CA THR A 235 -8.36 17.07 -12.13
C THR A 235 -6.96 16.46 -12.29
N TRP A 236 -6.54 16.33 -13.56
CA TRP A 236 -5.18 15.91 -13.88
C TRP A 236 -4.26 17.13 -13.99
N PRO A 237 -2.96 17.01 -13.69
CA PRO A 237 -2.03 18.10 -14.01
C PRO A 237 -1.89 18.25 -15.52
N GLU A 238 -1.98 19.48 -15.99
CA GLU A 238 -1.68 19.82 -17.36
C GLU A 238 -0.18 19.58 -17.62
N THR A 239 0.14 18.69 -18.57
CA THR A 239 1.53 18.49 -19.03
C THR A 239 1.75 19.26 -20.32
N LYS A 240 2.34 20.45 -20.21
CA LYS A 240 2.66 21.31 -21.37
C LYS A 240 3.85 20.80 -22.22
N ALA A 241 4.57 19.80 -21.76
CA ALA A 241 5.92 19.46 -22.29
C ALA A 241 5.97 18.22 -23.21
N ARG A 242 4.86 17.59 -23.61
CA ARG A 242 4.89 16.40 -24.49
C ARG A 242 4.17 16.65 -25.81
N ARG A 243 4.74 16.17 -26.92
CA ARG A 243 4.06 16.05 -28.22
C ARG A 243 2.77 15.23 -28.02
N GLY A 244 1.60 15.84 -28.18
CA GLY A 244 0.29 15.22 -28.00
C GLY A 244 -0.59 15.87 -26.93
N GLY A 245 -0.08 16.81 -26.15
CA GLY A 245 -0.86 17.60 -25.19
C GLY A 245 -1.38 16.82 -23.98
N SER A 246 -2.12 17.50 -23.11
CA SER A 246 -2.85 16.92 -22.00
C SER A 246 -4.25 16.49 -22.47
N ALA A 247 -4.76 15.36 -21.96
CA ALA A 247 -6.14 14.94 -22.21
C ALA A 247 -7.18 15.78 -21.40
N ILE A 248 -6.72 16.80 -20.67
CA ILE A 248 -7.56 17.71 -19.90
C ILE A 248 -8.01 18.85 -20.82
N ASP A 249 -9.31 19.07 -20.86
CA ASP A 249 -9.85 20.20 -21.59
C ASP A 249 -9.72 21.52 -20.81
N ALA A 250 -9.82 22.63 -21.54
CA ALA A 250 -9.74 23.97 -20.98
C ALA A 250 -10.82 24.24 -19.90
N ARG A 251 -12.00 23.59 -19.99
CA ARG A 251 -13.08 23.72 -19.01
C ARG A 251 -12.67 23.20 -17.65
N THR A 252 -11.93 22.09 -17.62
CA THR A 252 -11.40 21.52 -16.37
C THR A 252 -10.31 22.40 -15.77
N VAL A 253 -9.37 22.88 -16.58
CA VAL A 253 -8.25 23.73 -16.12
C VAL A 253 -8.72 25.07 -15.56
N HIS A 254 -9.74 25.69 -16.19
CA HIS A 254 -10.28 26.98 -15.75
C HIS A 254 -11.30 26.87 -14.60
N HIS A 255 -11.67 25.65 -14.19
CA HIS A 255 -12.57 25.48 -13.05
C HIS A 255 -11.88 25.90 -11.73
N PRO A 256 -12.51 26.75 -10.88
CA PRO A 256 -11.89 27.23 -9.61
C PRO A 256 -11.42 26.09 -8.70
N GLY A 257 -12.14 24.98 -8.68
CA GLY A 257 -11.78 23.77 -7.90
C GLY A 257 -10.52 23.07 -8.38
N TYR A 258 -10.08 23.27 -9.62
CA TYR A 258 -8.89 22.65 -10.16
C TYR A 258 -7.62 23.09 -9.42
N LEU A 259 -7.43 24.40 -9.28
CA LEU A 259 -6.27 24.96 -8.55
C LEU A 259 -6.24 24.51 -7.08
N LEU A 260 -7.40 24.46 -6.44
CA LEU A 260 -7.52 24.00 -5.06
C LEU A 260 -7.14 22.53 -4.94
N SER A 261 -7.65 21.69 -5.83
CA SER A 261 -7.31 20.26 -5.90
C SER A 261 -5.81 20.04 -6.12
N GLN A 262 -5.18 20.80 -7.03
CA GLN A 262 -3.73 20.71 -7.28
C GLN A 262 -2.89 21.10 -6.05
N ARG A 263 -3.31 22.10 -5.28
CA ARG A 263 -2.61 22.48 -4.03
C ARG A 263 -2.72 21.43 -2.94
N ARG A 264 -3.90 20.83 -2.77
CA ARG A 264 -4.15 19.85 -1.71
C ARG A 264 -3.62 18.46 -2.02
N ARG A 265 -3.37 18.17 -3.28
CA ARG A 265 -2.83 16.93 -3.77
C ARG A 265 -1.53 16.50 -3.09
N LYS A 266 -0.69 17.45 -2.67
CA LYS A 266 0.58 17.18 -1.97
C LYS A 266 0.41 16.44 -0.64
N ARG A 267 -0.78 16.47 -0.03
CA ARG A 267 -1.04 15.77 1.24
C ARG A 267 -0.84 14.26 1.17
N ILE A 268 -1.04 13.65 -0.01
CA ILE A 268 -0.80 12.21 -0.17
C ILE A 268 0.68 11.85 -0.03
N GLU A 269 1.60 12.75 -0.38
CA GLU A 269 3.04 12.55 -0.20
C GLU A 269 3.40 12.46 1.30
N GLU A 270 2.71 13.20 2.16
CA GLU A 270 2.86 13.14 3.62
C GLU A 270 2.43 11.76 4.14
N CYS A 271 1.31 11.22 3.63
CA CYS A 271 0.85 9.88 3.98
C CYS A 271 1.91 8.82 3.63
N PHE A 272 2.51 8.88 2.45
CA PHE A 272 3.58 7.95 2.07
C PHE A 272 4.86 8.14 2.88
N GLY A 273 5.20 9.37 3.23
CA GLY A 273 6.31 9.66 4.14
C GLY A 273 6.10 8.95 5.48
N TRP A 274 4.94 9.16 6.09
CA TRP A 274 4.59 8.53 7.36
C TRP A 274 4.57 7.00 7.28
N LEU A 275 3.94 6.43 6.27
CA LEU A 275 3.88 4.99 6.05
C LEU A 275 5.28 4.36 5.92
N LYS A 276 6.19 5.02 5.20
CA LYS A 276 7.52 4.49 4.96
C LYS A 276 8.47 4.68 6.14
N ASP A 277 8.37 5.79 6.84
CA ASP A 277 9.30 6.14 7.91
C ASP A 277 8.78 5.68 9.27
N THR A 278 7.59 6.07 9.67
CA THR A 278 7.02 5.71 10.97
C THR A 278 6.50 4.28 10.99
N ALA A 279 5.65 3.90 10.02
CA ALA A 279 5.12 2.54 9.93
C ALA A 279 6.10 1.52 9.33
N MET A 280 7.32 1.94 8.96
CA MET A 280 8.42 1.11 8.44
C MET A 280 8.05 0.28 7.20
N LEU A 281 7.13 0.75 6.37
CA LEU A 281 6.66 0.07 5.15
C LEU A 281 7.54 0.33 3.91
N ARG A 282 8.81 0.78 4.09
CA ARG A 282 9.76 0.84 2.96
C ARG A 282 10.02 -0.54 2.37
N LYS A 283 10.11 -1.54 3.25
CA LYS A 283 10.25 -2.96 2.91
C LYS A 283 9.17 -3.75 3.63
N LEU A 284 8.48 -4.58 2.88
CA LEU A 284 7.41 -5.43 3.41
C LEU A 284 7.97 -6.52 4.31
N LYS A 285 7.18 -6.99 5.26
CA LYS A 285 7.56 -8.06 6.19
C LYS A 285 6.95 -9.41 5.81
N HIS A 286 6.02 -9.42 4.87
CA HIS A 286 5.32 -10.60 4.36
C HIS A 286 5.61 -10.81 2.88
N ARG A 287 5.37 -12.01 2.39
CA ARG A 287 5.43 -12.40 0.98
C ARG A 287 4.03 -12.70 0.51
N GLU A 288 3.87 -12.75 -0.82
CA GLU A 288 2.61 -13.01 -1.51
C GLU A 288 1.59 -11.86 -1.35
N LEU A 289 0.96 -11.52 -2.45
CA LEU A 289 0.08 -10.35 -2.55
C LEU A 289 -1.05 -10.38 -1.51
N PHE A 290 -1.66 -11.54 -1.27
CA PHE A 290 -2.79 -11.68 -0.36
C PHE A 290 -2.45 -11.47 1.13
N ARG A 291 -1.17 -11.67 1.53
CA ARG A 291 -0.72 -11.43 2.91
C ARG A 291 -0.22 -10.00 3.14
N VAL A 292 0.11 -9.32 2.06
CA VAL A 292 0.66 -7.96 2.12
C VAL A 292 -0.43 -6.92 1.93
N GLY A 293 -1.43 -7.19 1.11
CA GLY A 293 -2.61 -6.35 0.83
C GLY A 293 -3.74 -6.62 1.79
#